data_4aa46cb2be5d4ffbd243e6604fd8397d
#
_entry.id   4aa46cb2be5d4ffbd243e6604fd8397d
#
_cell.length_a   1.000
_cell.length_b   1.000
_cell.length_c   1.000
_cell.angle_alpha   90.00
_cell.angle_beta   90.00
_cell.angle_gamma   90.00
#
_symmetry.space_group_name_H-M   'P 1'
#
loop_
_entity.id
_entity.type
_entity.pdbx_description
1 polymer ?
#
loop_
_entity_poly.entity_id
_entity_poly.type
_entity_poly.pdbx_seq_one_letter_code
_entity_poly.pdbx_strand_id
1 'polypeptide(L)'
;MMRRMKKILRRLSILVLAIISFIGIKTTKAFGYMYSSDGKIIESSAGYSVTEENIFNTLSDSWKNGFNDETSTFNSPSDLYIYKDEITNEETIYIVDSESNKLYIFNKDLVWTKTVSRFPIDPGKYTIAQLSKIKTATQSDSKGTLASTSFWTADSQRKYESVKNIPFANRTSEENLYIDCYALAGIYRGKRPLRDANYKIVLDENEQTVYEDILCLCDSKNRQILILNPKTFEVIQIVSEPEGVNFTAKFEPVKMVVDSSGRMYVISTGVYEGILLINYDGSFMTFVGVNYTTLSFWDALKRSQKTEEQLAQETTILQTSFNNLTIDQKGFLYTVSGAISNADGTKSTDTMIKKINSTNSDVLKRNGYNKPIGDLITIKTGANAGSSNFAAITVNEYGVYTVADTKGNKLFTYDNEGNLLYISGGSGQQVTDIKIPVAVAYQGENLLVLDKGNKCVMRFKPTDFAKSINKAVYYEYIGDADKAADEWQNVIHANPAYELAYVGVGKKLYEEGRYQEAMLNFEKGADVKYFSRAYKMYRDDIIGKYFPYVGGGILILIALNITLKVVKKAKKRKTGVEEDEL
;
A
#
# COMPACT_ATOMS: atom_id res chain seq x y z
N MET A 1 -44.50 49.20 31.92
CA MET A 1 -43.56 48.14 32.33
C MET A 1 -43.61 46.91 31.37
N MET A 2 -44.76 46.33 31.07
CA MET A 2 -44.94 45.13 30.23
C MET A 2 -44.42 45.25 28.77
N ARG A 3 -44.56 46.43 28.11
CA ARG A 3 -44.04 46.65 26.72
C ARG A 3 -42.49 46.66 26.64
N ARG A 4 -41.80 47.13 27.69
CA ARG A 4 -40.33 47.09 27.78
C ARG A 4 -39.82 45.63 28.02
N MET A 5 -40.51 44.87 28.85
CA MET A 5 -40.18 43.49 29.11
C MET A 5 -40.34 42.58 27.85
N LYS A 6 -41.43 42.76 27.08
CA LYS A 6 -41.61 42.05 25.80
C LYS A 6 -40.52 42.39 24.75
N LYS A 7 -40.02 43.63 24.72
CA LYS A 7 -38.92 44.02 23.84
C LYS A 7 -37.58 43.40 24.27
N ILE A 8 -37.35 43.30 25.56
CA ILE A 8 -36.12 42.64 26.10
C ILE A 8 -36.18 41.15 25.88
N LEU A 9 -37.28 40.45 26.12
CA LEU A 9 -37.47 39.03 25.82
C LEU A 9 -37.29 38.71 24.32
N ARG A 10 -37.83 39.55 23.45
CA ARG A 10 -37.65 39.37 21.98
C ARG A 10 -36.21 39.61 21.52
N ARG A 11 -35.44 40.49 22.16
CA ARG A 11 -33.99 40.65 21.90
C ARG A 11 -33.15 39.50 22.46
N LEU A 12 -33.53 38.99 23.65
CA LEU A 12 -32.90 37.77 24.21
C LEU A 12 -33.16 36.53 23.36
N SER A 13 -34.39 36.34 22.88
CA SER A 13 -34.71 35.20 22.00
C SER A 13 -33.99 35.27 20.64
N ILE A 14 -33.78 36.46 20.07
CA ILE A 14 -33.00 36.65 18.86
C ILE A 14 -31.51 36.42 19.12
N LEU A 15 -30.99 36.81 20.29
CA LEU A 15 -29.61 36.57 20.70
C LEU A 15 -29.36 35.08 20.95
N VAL A 16 -30.32 34.39 21.59
CA VAL A 16 -30.27 32.93 21.82
C VAL A 16 -30.37 32.16 20.49
N LEU A 17 -31.23 32.57 19.56
CA LEU A 17 -31.29 32.01 18.21
C LEU A 17 -30.01 32.28 17.39
N ALA A 18 -29.40 33.47 17.54
CA ALA A 18 -28.11 33.79 16.92
C ALA A 18 -26.97 32.97 17.55
N ILE A 19 -26.97 32.72 18.85
CA ILE A 19 -26.00 31.84 19.52
C ILE A 19 -26.22 30.38 19.13
N ILE A 20 -27.47 29.92 19.01
CA ILE A 20 -27.78 28.57 18.53
C ILE A 20 -27.41 28.39 17.07
N SER A 21 -27.54 29.42 16.22
CA SER A 21 -27.04 29.37 14.84
C SER A 21 -25.51 29.50 14.75
N PHE A 22 -24.82 30.02 15.76
CA PHE A 22 -23.36 30.00 15.89
C PHE A 22 -22.82 28.70 16.53
N ILE A 23 -23.68 27.96 17.28
CA ILE A 23 -23.42 26.59 17.74
C ILE A 23 -23.93 25.58 16.67
N GLY A 24 -24.25 26.04 15.47
CA GLY A 24 -24.41 25.19 14.31
C GLY A 24 -23.13 24.37 14.15
N ILE A 25 -23.31 23.09 14.35
CA ILE A 25 -22.36 22.01 14.15
C ILE A 25 -21.36 22.44 13.06
N LYS A 26 -20.21 22.96 13.48
CA LYS A 26 -19.04 22.93 12.61
C LYS A 26 -18.74 21.46 12.42
N THR A 27 -19.35 20.84 11.42
CA THR A 27 -18.69 19.75 10.75
C THR A 27 -17.37 20.36 10.30
N THR A 28 -16.32 20.13 11.07
CA THR A 28 -14.97 20.41 10.63
C THR A 28 -14.81 19.57 9.39
N LYS A 29 -15.00 20.18 8.21
CA LYS A 29 -14.57 19.55 6.97
C LYS A 29 -13.11 19.24 7.20
N ALA A 30 -12.76 17.98 7.17
CA ALA A 30 -11.37 17.58 7.20
C ALA A 30 -10.73 18.21 5.97
N PHE A 31 -10.00 19.32 6.20
CA PHE A 31 -9.29 20.00 5.14
C PHE A 31 -8.13 19.12 4.73
N GLY A 32 -8.14 18.72 3.48
CA GLY A 32 -7.04 18.08 2.80
C GLY A 32 -6.51 19.01 1.71
N TYR A 33 -5.50 18.57 1.05
CA TYR A 33 -5.00 19.16 -0.18
C TYR A 33 -4.65 18.03 -1.15
N MET A 34 -4.48 18.40 -2.40
CA MET A 34 -3.96 17.52 -3.43
C MET A 34 -3.00 18.33 -4.33
N TYR A 35 -2.40 17.66 -5.28
CA TYR A 35 -1.54 18.30 -6.26
C TYR A 35 -2.24 18.32 -7.62
N SER A 36 -2.18 19.49 -8.29
CA SER A 36 -2.55 19.62 -9.68
C SER A 36 -1.53 18.92 -10.59
N SER A 37 -1.85 18.81 -11.86
CA SER A 37 -0.97 18.25 -12.89
C SER A 37 0.39 18.97 -12.99
N ASP A 38 0.45 20.27 -12.65
CA ASP A 38 1.68 21.07 -12.60
C ASP A 38 2.37 21.05 -11.21
N GLY A 39 1.93 20.20 -10.29
CA GLY A 39 2.54 20.01 -8.96
C GLY A 39 2.23 21.09 -7.94
N LYS A 40 1.25 21.97 -8.21
CA LYS A 40 0.82 22.98 -7.24
C LYS A 40 -0.17 22.39 -6.24
N ILE A 41 -0.14 22.89 -5.01
CA ILE A 41 -1.14 22.55 -4.00
C ILE A 41 -2.49 23.17 -4.38
N ILE A 42 -3.51 22.32 -4.40
CA ILE A 42 -4.92 22.73 -4.52
C ILE A 42 -5.66 22.27 -3.26
N GLU A 43 -6.57 23.13 -2.79
CA GLU A 43 -7.46 22.77 -1.69
C GLU A 43 -8.38 21.61 -2.10
N SER A 44 -8.51 20.63 -1.24
CA SER A 44 -9.34 19.46 -1.46
C SER A 44 -9.94 18.97 -0.15
N SER A 45 -11.01 18.19 -0.23
CA SER A 45 -11.47 17.42 0.91
C SER A 45 -10.49 16.27 1.18
N ALA A 46 -10.26 15.94 2.45
CA ALA A 46 -9.51 14.74 2.81
C ALA A 46 -10.23 13.49 2.28
N GLY A 47 -9.48 12.49 1.86
CA GLY A 47 -10.05 11.23 1.40
C GLY A 47 -10.68 10.43 2.53
N TYR A 48 -9.96 10.31 3.63
CA TYR A 48 -10.42 9.64 4.85
C TYR A 48 -10.48 10.60 6.02
N SER A 49 -11.38 10.34 6.95
CA SER A 49 -11.50 11.05 8.21
C SER A 49 -11.65 10.08 9.37
N VAL A 50 -11.21 10.50 10.55
CA VAL A 50 -11.36 9.75 11.79
C VAL A 50 -12.00 10.66 12.82
N THR A 51 -12.91 10.10 13.64
CA THR A 51 -13.54 10.76 14.79
C THR A 51 -13.05 10.10 16.08
N GLU A 52 -13.18 10.75 17.21
CA GLU A 52 -12.72 10.21 18.51
C GLU A 52 -13.31 8.83 18.81
N GLU A 53 -14.57 8.59 18.45
CA GLU A 53 -15.25 7.30 18.63
C GLU A 53 -14.66 6.15 17.80
N ASN A 54 -13.85 6.48 16.80
CA ASN A 54 -13.17 5.52 15.92
C ASN A 54 -11.67 5.38 16.26
N ILE A 55 -11.27 5.82 17.46
CA ILE A 55 -9.93 5.64 18.03
C ILE A 55 -10.02 4.59 19.13
N PHE A 56 -9.34 3.47 18.94
CA PHE A 56 -9.36 2.32 19.82
C PHE A 56 -8.04 2.20 20.57
N ASN A 57 -8.09 2.31 21.87
CA ASN A 57 -6.96 2.16 22.77
C ASN A 57 -7.40 1.46 24.05
N THR A 58 -6.54 1.31 25.04
CA THR A 58 -6.83 0.64 26.30
C THR A 58 -7.91 1.33 27.15
N LEU A 59 -8.28 2.57 26.82
CA LEU A 59 -9.38 3.29 27.48
C LEU A 59 -10.72 3.07 26.79
N SER A 60 -10.74 2.46 25.60
CA SER A 60 -11.96 2.19 24.84
C SER A 60 -12.81 1.14 25.56
N ASP A 61 -14.13 1.36 25.63
CA ASP A 61 -15.05 0.44 26.31
C ASP A 61 -15.02 -0.98 25.74
N SER A 62 -14.78 -1.11 24.43
CA SER A 62 -14.62 -2.41 23.76
C SER A 62 -13.38 -3.19 24.21
N TRP A 63 -12.43 -2.54 24.88
CA TRP A 63 -11.18 -3.13 25.37
C TRP A 63 -11.16 -3.30 26.88
N LYS A 64 -11.89 -2.47 27.65
CA LYS A 64 -11.89 -2.48 29.12
C LYS A 64 -12.29 -3.84 29.71
N ASN A 65 -13.20 -4.57 29.06
CA ASN A 65 -13.68 -5.85 29.56
C ASN A 65 -12.70 -7.01 29.37
N GLY A 66 -11.65 -6.81 28.59
CA GLY A 66 -10.62 -7.81 28.28
C GLY A 66 -9.24 -7.49 28.80
N PHE A 67 -9.00 -6.22 29.13
CA PHE A 67 -7.75 -5.73 29.69
C PHE A 67 -7.88 -5.47 31.19
N ASN A 68 -8.31 -6.49 31.95
CA ASN A 68 -8.44 -6.41 33.40
C ASN A 68 -7.09 -6.34 34.14
N ASP A 69 -5.99 -6.32 33.42
CA ASP A 69 -4.64 -6.29 33.95
C ASP A 69 -3.92 -5.02 33.48
N GLU A 70 -3.34 -4.28 34.39
CA GLU A 70 -2.50 -3.09 34.12
C GLU A 70 -1.33 -3.39 33.14
N THR A 71 -1.03 -4.68 32.94
CA THR A 71 0.00 -5.17 32.01
C THR A 71 -0.45 -5.27 30.55
N SER A 72 -1.71 -5.02 30.25
CA SER A 72 -2.32 -5.25 28.92
C SER A 72 -2.42 -4.00 28.05
N THR A 73 -1.56 -3.01 28.23
CA THR A 73 -1.49 -1.81 27.39
C THR A 73 -0.59 -2.01 26.19
N PHE A 74 -0.88 -1.34 25.07
CA PHE A 74 0.11 -1.19 24.02
C PHE A 74 1.31 -0.42 24.54
N ASN A 75 2.50 -1.01 24.47
CA ASN A 75 3.75 -0.35 24.81
C ASN A 75 4.43 0.19 23.53
N SER A 76 4.59 -0.68 22.55
CA SER A 76 5.22 -0.36 21.28
C SER A 76 4.58 -1.22 20.18
N PRO A 77 3.30 -0.93 19.82
CA PRO A 77 2.65 -1.67 18.75
C PRO A 77 3.43 -1.52 17.46
N SER A 78 3.64 -2.64 16.76
CA SER A 78 4.61 -2.74 15.67
C SER A 78 4.01 -3.13 14.34
N ASP A 79 2.98 -3.99 14.33
CA ASP A 79 2.33 -4.41 13.09
C ASP A 79 0.87 -4.81 13.32
N LEU A 80 0.08 -4.70 12.24
CA LEU A 80 -1.34 -5.02 12.21
C LEU A 80 -1.65 -5.84 10.96
N TYR A 81 -2.46 -6.88 11.10
CA TYR A 81 -2.95 -7.69 9.99
C TYR A 81 -4.45 -7.96 10.14
N ILE A 82 -5.20 -7.85 9.05
CA ILE A 82 -6.61 -8.21 8.97
C ILE A 82 -6.73 -9.48 8.14
N TYR A 83 -7.31 -10.50 8.73
CA TYR A 83 -7.62 -11.76 8.05
C TYR A 83 -9.13 -11.90 7.93
N LYS A 84 -9.59 -12.15 6.72
CA LYS A 84 -10.97 -12.48 6.42
C LYS A 84 -11.06 -13.95 6.05
N ASP A 85 -11.80 -14.72 6.83
CA ASP A 85 -12.03 -16.12 6.54
C ASP A 85 -12.94 -16.27 5.32
N GLU A 86 -12.52 -17.06 4.34
CA GLU A 86 -13.24 -17.21 3.07
C GLU A 86 -14.55 -17.99 3.21
N ILE A 87 -14.65 -18.84 4.23
CA ILE A 87 -15.81 -19.72 4.46
C ILE A 87 -16.85 -19.01 5.35
N THR A 88 -16.41 -18.50 6.51
CA THR A 88 -17.29 -17.86 7.49
C THR A 88 -17.52 -16.40 7.20
N ASN A 89 -16.70 -15.77 6.34
CA ASN A 89 -16.69 -14.35 6.06
C ASN A 89 -16.41 -13.48 7.32
N GLU A 90 -15.90 -14.09 8.38
CA GLU A 90 -15.53 -13.40 9.61
C GLU A 90 -14.16 -12.74 9.45
N GLU A 91 -14.07 -11.51 9.96
CA GLU A 91 -12.81 -10.77 10.00
C GLU A 91 -12.20 -10.85 11.40
N THR A 92 -10.92 -11.17 11.45
CA THR A 92 -10.10 -11.16 12.65
C THR A 92 -8.95 -10.18 12.46
N ILE A 93 -8.75 -9.32 13.45
CA ILE A 93 -7.69 -8.32 13.45
C ILE A 93 -6.62 -8.76 14.45
N TYR A 94 -5.40 -8.86 13.96
CA TYR A 94 -4.22 -9.25 14.73
C TYR A 94 -3.31 -8.04 14.89
N ILE A 95 -2.83 -7.80 16.10
CA ILE A 95 -1.87 -6.73 16.40
C ILE A 95 -0.75 -7.32 17.24
N VAL A 96 0.49 -7.02 16.88
CA VAL A 96 1.67 -7.40 17.65
C VAL A 96 2.34 -6.17 18.27
N ASP A 97 2.89 -6.37 19.46
CA ASP A 97 3.58 -5.33 20.22
C ASP A 97 5.00 -5.81 20.57
N SER A 98 5.98 -5.04 20.13
CA SER A 98 7.39 -5.43 20.21
C SER A 98 8.03 -5.25 21.59
N GLU A 99 7.47 -4.43 22.47
CA GLU A 99 7.97 -4.26 23.84
C GLU A 99 7.24 -5.17 24.82
N SER A 100 5.91 -5.32 24.70
CA SER A 100 5.17 -6.24 25.54
C SER A 100 5.31 -7.71 25.12
N ASN A 101 5.82 -7.95 23.89
CA ASN A 101 5.96 -9.29 23.29
C ASN A 101 4.64 -10.06 23.25
N LYS A 102 3.55 -9.37 22.94
CA LYS A 102 2.20 -9.92 22.95
C LYS A 102 1.56 -9.84 21.58
N LEU A 103 0.75 -10.85 21.28
CA LEU A 103 -0.17 -10.88 20.17
C LEU A 103 -1.58 -10.59 20.70
N TYR A 104 -2.19 -9.53 20.21
CA TYR A 104 -3.56 -9.16 20.53
C TYR A 104 -4.48 -9.51 19.37
N ILE A 105 -5.64 -10.07 19.70
CA ILE A 105 -6.62 -10.53 18.70
C ILE A 105 -7.95 -9.85 18.98
N PHE A 106 -8.53 -9.29 17.93
CA PHE A 106 -9.80 -8.57 17.96
C PHE A 106 -10.72 -9.10 16.85
N ASN A 107 -12.03 -8.91 17.06
CA ASN A 107 -13.01 -9.11 16.00
C ASN A 107 -13.03 -7.89 15.04
N LYS A 108 -13.90 -7.94 14.02
CA LYS A 108 -14.08 -6.87 13.01
C LYS A 108 -14.41 -5.49 13.61
N ASP A 109 -15.06 -5.45 14.76
CA ASP A 109 -15.49 -4.23 15.43
C ASP A 109 -14.44 -3.68 16.40
N LEU A 110 -13.22 -4.27 16.38
CA LEU A 110 -12.14 -3.98 17.32
C LEU A 110 -12.53 -4.27 18.78
N VAL A 111 -13.39 -5.27 19.00
CA VAL A 111 -13.62 -5.82 20.34
C VAL A 111 -12.55 -6.86 20.61
N TRP A 112 -11.84 -6.70 21.73
CA TRP A 112 -10.82 -7.64 22.15
C TRP A 112 -11.39 -9.05 22.36
N THR A 113 -10.68 -10.06 21.89
CA THR A 113 -11.07 -11.47 22.04
C THR A 113 -10.04 -12.27 22.81
N LYS A 114 -8.75 -12.05 22.57
CA LYS A 114 -7.67 -12.83 23.19
C LYS A 114 -6.34 -12.10 23.14
N THR A 115 -5.49 -12.38 24.14
CA THR A 115 -4.06 -12.01 24.13
C THR A 115 -3.22 -13.28 24.27
N VAL A 116 -2.15 -13.39 23.48
CA VAL A 116 -1.21 -14.52 23.51
C VAL A 116 0.20 -13.97 23.70
N SER A 117 0.90 -14.45 24.73
CA SER A 117 2.27 -14.01 25.04
C SER A 117 3.29 -15.14 24.97
N ARG A 118 2.85 -16.39 24.96
CA ARG A 118 3.70 -17.60 24.94
C ARG A 118 3.14 -18.59 23.93
N PHE A 119 4.03 -19.22 23.16
CA PHE A 119 3.64 -20.09 22.06
C PHE A 119 4.04 -21.53 22.36
N PRO A 120 3.06 -22.47 22.50
CA PRO A 120 3.36 -23.85 22.82
C PRO A 120 4.07 -24.55 21.64
N ILE A 121 5.08 -25.35 21.98
CA ILE A 121 5.87 -26.12 21.01
C ILE A 121 5.95 -27.59 21.42
N ASP A 122 5.86 -28.49 20.44
CA ASP A 122 6.14 -29.90 20.64
C ASP A 122 7.57 -30.21 20.15
N PRO A 123 8.56 -30.38 21.08
CA PRO A 123 9.93 -30.72 20.69
C PRO A 123 10.05 -32.03 19.91
N GLY A 124 9.08 -32.94 20.03
CA GLY A 124 9.10 -34.19 19.31
C GLY A 124 9.02 -34.10 17.79
N LYS A 125 8.59 -32.95 17.29
CA LYS A 125 8.53 -32.62 15.85
C LYS A 125 9.86 -32.13 15.26
N TYR A 126 10.89 -31.95 16.09
CA TYR A 126 12.17 -31.35 15.69
C TYR A 126 13.35 -32.26 16.02
N THR A 127 14.38 -32.22 15.22
CA THR A 127 15.66 -32.83 15.53
C THR A 127 16.39 -32.06 16.62
N ILE A 128 17.33 -32.67 17.34
CA ILE A 128 18.15 -32.02 18.37
C ILE A 128 18.92 -30.82 17.75
N ALA A 129 19.42 -30.99 16.53
CA ALA A 129 20.12 -29.90 15.81
C ALA A 129 19.20 -28.69 15.54
N GLN A 130 17.94 -28.93 15.19
CA GLN A 130 16.94 -27.86 15.02
C GLN A 130 16.61 -27.22 16.37
N LEU A 131 16.34 -28.00 17.42
CA LEU A 131 16.03 -27.52 18.76
C LEU A 131 17.15 -26.63 19.33
N SER A 132 18.41 -26.95 19.07
CA SER A 132 19.55 -26.15 19.56
C SER A 132 19.66 -24.77 18.92
N LYS A 133 19.07 -24.56 17.74
CA LYS A 133 19.02 -23.27 17.03
C LYS A 133 17.88 -22.36 17.52
N ILE A 134 16.84 -22.94 18.13
CA ILE A 134 15.66 -22.20 18.60
C ILE A 134 16.06 -21.32 19.76
N LYS A 135 15.58 -20.07 19.74
CA LYS A 135 15.80 -19.07 20.77
C LYS A 135 14.49 -18.76 21.51
N THR A 136 14.63 -18.33 22.75
CA THR A 136 13.53 -17.87 23.59
C THR A 136 13.99 -16.69 24.43
N ALA A 137 13.09 -15.80 24.79
CA ALA A 137 13.37 -14.70 25.69
C ALA A 137 13.41 -15.20 27.15
N THR A 138 14.39 -14.76 27.89
CA THR A 138 14.46 -15.00 29.34
C THR A 138 14.86 -13.72 30.06
N GLN A 139 14.43 -13.58 31.31
CA GLN A 139 14.88 -12.47 32.15
C GLN A 139 16.34 -12.73 32.57
N SER A 140 17.23 -11.76 32.31
CA SER A 140 18.66 -11.89 32.55
C SER A 140 19.15 -11.26 33.86
N ASP A 141 18.38 -10.34 34.44
CA ASP A 141 18.74 -9.63 35.66
C ASP A 141 17.52 -9.34 36.58
N SER A 142 17.80 -8.81 37.76
CA SER A 142 16.76 -8.42 38.73
C SER A 142 15.88 -7.25 38.30
N LYS A 143 16.24 -6.55 37.22
CA LYS A 143 15.44 -5.46 36.61
C LYS A 143 14.50 -5.95 35.52
N GLY A 144 14.52 -7.25 35.24
CA GLY A 144 13.68 -7.86 34.21
C GLY A 144 14.16 -7.63 32.78
N THR A 145 15.46 -7.28 32.58
CA THR A 145 16.05 -7.12 31.26
C THR A 145 15.96 -8.45 30.50
N LEU A 146 15.37 -8.43 29.30
CA LEU A 146 15.24 -9.61 28.46
C LEU A 146 16.55 -9.94 27.76
N ALA A 147 16.80 -11.22 27.60
CA ALA A 147 17.90 -11.75 26.80
C ALA A 147 17.41 -12.90 25.91
N SER A 148 17.97 -13.00 24.70
CA SER A 148 17.73 -14.12 23.80
C SER A 148 18.65 -15.28 24.19
N THR A 149 18.08 -16.41 24.60
CA THR A 149 18.80 -17.59 25.06
C THR A 149 18.39 -18.83 24.27
N SER A 150 19.12 -19.94 24.41
CA SER A 150 18.73 -21.19 23.79
C SER A 150 17.45 -21.74 24.45
N PHE A 151 16.49 -22.14 23.61
CA PHE A 151 15.28 -22.84 24.07
C PHE A 151 15.61 -24.23 24.61
N TRP A 152 16.54 -24.96 23.97
CA TRP A 152 16.88 -26.33 24.30
C TRP A 152 17.97 -26.39 25.39
N THR A 153 17.54 -26.29 26.63
CA THR A 153 18.37 -26.36 27.83
C THR A 153 18.21 -27.73 28.54
N ALA A 154 19.04 -28.01 29.53
CA ALA A 154 18.87 -29.21 30.36
C ALA A 154 17.50 -29.28 31.06
N ASP A 155 16.92 -28.11 31.41
CA ASP A 155 15.62 -28.06 32.05
C ASP A 155 14.48 -28.33 31.06
N SER A 156 14.52 -27.74 29.85
CA SER A 156 13.53 -28.03 28.81
C SER A 156 13.61 -29.46 28.35
N GLN A 157 14.81 -30.07 28.27
CA GLN A 157 15.00 -31.48 27.99
C GLN A 157 14.35 -32.36 29.06
N ARG A 158 14.63 -32.10 30.36
CA ARG A 158 14.03 -32.85 31.46
C ARG A 158 12.51 -32.74 31.45
N LYS A 159 12.00 -31.54 31.23
CA LYS A 159 10.56 -31.33 31.12
C LYS A 159 9.96 -32.10 29.94
N TYR A 160 10.60 -32.05 28.77
CA TYR A 160 10.15 -32.82 27.60
C TYR A 160 10.16 -34.35 27.87
N GLU A 161 11.22 -34.86 28.44
CA GLU A 161 11.29 -36.30 28.80
C GLU A 161 10.16 -36.76 29.72
N SER A 162 9.67 -35.90 30.64
CA SER A 162 8.55 -36.20 31.53
C SER A 162 7.20 -36.24 30.83
N VAL A 163 7.04 -35.57 29.70
CA VAL A 163 5.74 -35.39 29.01
C VAL A 163 5.70 -35.97 27.59
N LYS A 164 6.83 -36.48 27.07
CA LYS A 164 6.92 -36.95 25.67
C LYS A 164 5.95 -38.08 25.31
N ASN A 165 5.53 -38.88 26.31
CA ASN A 165 4.56 -39.95 26.13
C ASN A 165 3.10 -39.48 26.17
N ILE A 166 2.86 -38.23 26.53
CA ILE A 166 1.54 -37.59 26.50
C ILE A 166 1.38 -36.95 25.11
N PRO A 167 0.34 -37.34 24.33
CA PRO A 167 0.06 -36.67 23.06
C PRO A 167 -0.06 -35.14 23.27
N PHE A 168 0.55 -34.37 22.39
CA PHE A 168 0.62 -32.88 22.55
C PHE A 168 -0.77 -32.25 22.76
N ALA A 169 -1.79 -32.73 22.04
CA ALA A 169 -3.16 -32.23 22.17
C ALA A 169 -3.79 -32.51 23.54
N ASN A 170 -3.25 -33.42 24.33
CA ASN A 170 -3.75 -33.84 25.64
C ASN A 170 -2.94 -33.25 26.79
N ARG A 171 -1.85 -32.49 26.50
CA ARG A 171 -1.01 -31.85 27.50
C ARG A 171 -1.72 -30.67 28.11
N THR A 172 -1.62 -30.50 29.41
CA THR A 172 -2.05 -29.30 30.11
C THR A 172 -1.12 -28.13 29.82
N SER A 173 -1.54 -26.93 30.18
CA SER A 173 -0.69 -25.73 30.05
C SER A 173 0.62 -25.85 30.84
N GLU A 174 0.62 -26.56 31.97
CA GLU A 174 1.82 -26.78 32.79
C GLU A 174 2.76 -27.80 32.17
N GLU A 175 2.24 -28.78 31.45
CA GLU A 175 3.00 -29.83 30.76
C GLU A 175 3.61 -29.34 29.44
N ASN A 176 3.02 -28.31 28.80
CA ASN A 176 3.56 -27.77 27.56
C ASN A 176 4.90 -27.04 27.76
N LEU A 177 5.77 -27.12 26.75
CA LEU A 177 6.90 -26.23 26.58
C LEU A 177 6.46 -25.01 25.75
N TYR A 178 7.06 -23.87 26.03
CA TYR A 178 6.70 -22.61 25.40
C TYR A 178 7.92 -21.87 24.88
N ILE A 179 7.72 -21.15 23.76
CA ILE A 179 8.64 -20.14 23.29
C ILE A 179 8.10 -18.79 23.75
N ASP A 180 8.94 -18.02 24.42
CA ASP A 180 8.72 -16.63 24.75
C ASP A 180 9.43 -15.78 23.70
N CYS A 181 8.70 -14.89 23.03
CA CYS A 181 9.25 -14.01 21.99
C CYS A 181 10.03 -12.84 22.57
N TYR A 182 10.97 -12.31 21.77
CA TYR A 182 11.70 -11.10 22.09
C TYR A 182 11.64 -10.12 20.91
N ALA A 183 10.87 -9.05 21.06
CA ALA A 183 10.52 -8.05 20.08
C ALA A 183 9.68 -8.62 18.91
N LEU A 184 8.40 -8.90 19.17
CA LEU A 184 7.42 -9.23 18.13
C LEU A 184 7.22 -8.04 17.20
N ALA A 185 7.80 -8.10 15.99
CA ALA A 185 7.88 -6.97 15.09
C ALA A 185 6.86 -7.02 13.95
N GLY A 186 6.59 -8.20 13.40
CA GLY A 186 5.72 -8.36 12.24
C GLY A 186 4.78 -9.55 12.36
N ILE A 187 3.65 -9.47 11.64
CA ILE A 187 2.62 -10.51 11.61
C ILE A 187 2.09 -10.71 10.19
N TYR A 188 1.81 -11.97 9.86
CA TYR A 188 1.13 -12.37 8.65
C TYR A 188 0.19 -13.55 8.95
N ARG A 189 -1.01 -13.54 8.38
CA ARG A 189 -1.98 -14.62 8.46
C ARG A 189 -2.43 -15.00 7.06
N GLY A 190 -2.36 -16.29 6.74
CA GLY A 190 -2.74 -16.76 5.41
C GLY A 190 -2.82 -18.28 5.34
N LYS A 191 -2.72 -18.78 4.11
CA LYS A 191 -2.69 -20.21 3.80
C LYS A 191 -1.44 -20.51 2.99
N ARG A 192 -0.91 -21.74 3.14
CA ARG A 192 0.15 -22.27 2.28
C ARG A 192 -0.13 -23.72 1.91
N PRO A 193 0.43 -24.23 0.80
CA PRO A 193 0.32 -25.65 0.46
C PRO A 193 0.86 -26.53 1.59
N LEU A 194 0.07 -27.50 2.03
CA LEU A 194 0.52 -28.52 2.98
C LEU A 194 1.56 -29.41 2.29
N ARG A 195 2.65 -29.72 2.99
CA ARG A 195 3.69 -30.61 2.50
C ARG A 195 3.91 -31.77 3.44
N ASP A 196 4.24 -32.93 2.87
CA ASP A 196 4.63 -34.12 3.61
C ASP A 196 6.07 -34.02 4.17
N ALA A 197 6.52 -35.06 4.86
CA ALA A 197 7.87 -35.12 5.42
C ALA A 197 9.00 -35.06 4.37
N ASN A 198 8.70 -35.28 3.10
CA ASN A 198 9.62 -35.19 1.97
C ASN A 198 9.47 -33.84 1.22
N TYR A 199 8.77 -32.88 1.80
CA TYR A 199 8.45 -31.56 1.21
C TYR A 199 7.64 -31.60 -0.07
N LYS A 200 6.95 -32.72 -0.39
CA LYS A 200 6.02 -32.83 -1.51
C LYS A 200 4.67 -32.24 -1.11
N ILE A 201 4.03 -31.56 -2.06
CA ILE A 201 2.67 -31.02 -1.87
C ILE A 201 1.71 -32.19 -1.65
N VAL A 202 0.90 -32.08 -0.60
CA VAL A 202 -0.18 -33.03 -0.31
C VAL A 202 -1.38 -32.68 -1.19
N LEU A 203 -1.90 -33.70 -1.87
CA LEU A 203 -3.11 -33.61 -2.69
C LEU A 203 -4.27 -34.32 -1.99
N ASP A 204 -5.47 -33.84 -2.20
CA ASP A 204 -6.70 -34.49 -1.75
C ASP A 204 -7.13 -35.62 -2.70
N GLU A 205 -8.28 -36.25 -2.43
CA GLU A 205 -8.85 -37.35 -3.24
C GLU A 205 -9.20 -36.90 -4.69
N ASN A 206 -9.29 -35.58 -4.96
CA ASN A 206 -9.57 -35.01 -6.27
C ASN A 206 -8.31 -34.44 -6.94
N GLU A 207 -7.12 -34.82 -6.46
CA GLU A 207 -5.81 -34.32 -6.93
C GLU A 207 -5.64 -32.80 -6.77
N GLN A 208 -6.38 -32.17 -5.85
CA GLN A 208 -6.23 -30.75 -5.56
C GLN A 208 -5.26 -30.51 -4.39
N THR A 209 -4.51 -29.42 -4.45
CA THR A 209 -3.59 -29.04 -3.39
C THR A 209 -4.32 -28.79 -2.08
N VAL A 210 -3.92 -29.51 -1.03
CA VAL A 210 -4.37 -29.24 0.33
C VAL A 210 -3.62 -28.05 0.90
N TYR A 211 -4.33 -27.10 1.50
CA TYR A 211 -3.75 -25.93 2.14
C TYR A 211 -3.87 -26.01 3.65
N GLU A 212 -2.84 -25.58 4.35
CA GLU A 212 -2.88 -25.37 5.79
C GLU A 212 -2.96 -23.88 6.12
N ASP A 213 -3.74 -23.56 7.14
CA ASP A 213 -3.82 -22.22 7.71
C ASP A 213 -2.59 -21.92 8.56
N ILE A 214 -1.97 -20.77 8.36
CA ILE A 214 -0.78 -20.35 9.10
C ILE A 214 -0.93 -18.95 9.69
N LEU A 215 -0.30 -18.75 10.83
CA LEU A 215 -0.07 -17.46 11.46
C LEU A 215 1.44 -17.30 11.67
N CYS A 216 2.05 -16.32 11.02
CA CYS A 216 3.49 -16.11 11.07
C CYS A 216 3.80 -14.90 11.94
N LEU A 217 4.80 -15.02 12.81
CA LEU A 217 5.28 -13.97 13.71
C LEU A 217 6.78 -13.74 13.50
N CYS A 218 7.17 -12.50 13.28
CA CYS A 218 8.58 -12.10 13.25
C CYS A 218 9.07 -11.85 14.68
N ASP A 219 9.86 -12.76 15.21
CA ASP A 219 10.48 -12.71 16.53
C ASP A 219 11.90 -12.13 16.40
N SER A 220 11.97 -10.81 16.27
CA SER A 220 13.10 -10.08 15.71
C SER A 220 14.39 -10.28 16.50
N LYS A 221 14.36 -10.10 17.82
CA LYS A 221 15.57 -10.20 18.67
C LYS A 221 16.00 -11.63 18.95
N ASN A 222 15.08 -12.60 18.87
CA ASN A 222 15.41 -14.02 18.84
C ASN A 222 15.90 -14.48 17.46
N ARG A 223 15.85 -13.61 16.42
CA ARG A 223 16.31 -13.87 15.05
C ARG A 223 15.64 -15.08 14.41
N GLN A 224 14.35 -15.17 14.55
CA GLN A 224 13.55 -16.27 14.04
C GLN A 224 12.16 -15.81 13.61
N ILE A 225 11.53 -16.64 12.80
CA ILE A 225 10.12 -16.50 12.44
C ILE A 225 9.41 -17.73 12.99
N LEU A 226 8.33 -17.50 13.72
CA LEU A 226 7.46 -18.56 14.21
C LEU A 226 6.29 -18.71 13.24
N ILE A 227 6.08 -19.93 12.74
CA ILE A 227 4.89 -20.28 11.96
C ILE A 227 4.00 -21.13 12.87
N LEU A 228 2.79 -20.66 13.10
CA LEU A 228 1.86 -21.18 14.10
C LEU A 228 0.59 -21.70 13.45
N ASN A 229 -0.04 -22.67 14.11
CA ASN A 229 -1.45 -22.94 13.88
C ASN A 229 -2.29 -21.78 14.46
N PRO A 230 -3.13 -21.11 13.67
CA PRO A 230 -3.85 -19.91 14.12
C PRO A 230 -4.96 -20.18 15.14
N LYS A 231 -5.41 -21.43 15.29
CA LYS A 231 -6.45 -21.83 16.24
C LYS A 231 -5.87 -22.18 17.61
N THR A 232 -4.77 -22.96 17.61
CA THR A 232 -4.13 -23.47 18.83
C THR A 232 -2.94 -22.62 19.27
N PHE A 233 -2.38 -21.79 18.37
CA PHE A 233 -1.12 -21.05 18.53
C PHE A 233 0.10 -21.96 18.73
N GLU A 234 -0.04 -23.24 18.45
CA GLU A 234 1.07 -24.19 18.43
C GLU A 234 2.09 -23.81 17.35
N VAL A 235 3.37 -23.85 17.70
CA VAL A 235 4.46 -23.66 16.76
C VAL A 235 4.58 -24.90 15.88
N ILE A 236 4.30 -24.74 14.59
CA ILE A 236 4.40 -25.82 13.58
C ILE A 236 5.73 -25.80 12.84
N GLN A 237 6.35 -24.62 12.71
CA GLN A 237 7.67 -24.48 12.10
C GLN A 237 8.39 -23.25 12.65
N ILE A 238 9.71 -23.32 12.72
CA ILE A 238 10.57 -22.17 13.06
C ILE A 238 11.58 -21.99 11.94
N VAL A 239 11.64 -20.77 11.43
CA VAL A 239 12.65 -20.35 10.46
C VAL A 239 13.68 -19.50 11.19
N SER A 240 14.85 -20.07 11.44
CA SER A 240 16.00 -19.38 12.02
C SER A 240 16.80 -18.66 10.94
N GLU A 241 17.84 -17.93 11.34
CA GLU A 241 18.77 -17.26 10.43
C GLU A 241 19.26 -18.23 9.35
N PRO A 242 19.04 -17.93 8.04
CA PRO A 242 19.46 -18.82 6.96
C PRO A 242 20.97 -19.01 6.91
N GLU A 243 21.42 -20.25 6.69
CA GLU A 243 22.84 -20.60 6.57
C GLU A 243 23.39 -20.26 5.17
N GLY A 244 24.71 -20.02 5.10
CA GLY A 244 25.40 -19.82 3.82
C GLY A 244 25.20 -18.48 3.18
N VAL A 245 24.57 -17.53 3.86
CA VAL A 245 24.37 -16.14 3.39
C VAL A 245 25.22 -15.20 4.23
N ASN A 246 26.08 -14.42 3.59
CA ASN A 246 26.79 -13.34 4.26
C ASN A 246 25.89 -12.10 4.29
N PHE A 247 25.19 -11.91 5.38
CA PHE A 247 24.39 -10.69 5.58
C PHE A 247 25.31 -9.52 5.99
N THR A 248 24.96 -8.31 5.52
CA THR A 248 25.58 -7.06 6.02
C THR A 248 25.26 -6.81 7.47
N ALA A 249 24.12 -7.34 7.97
CA ALA A 249 23.67 -7.24 9.35
C ALA A 249 23.15 -8.60 9.85
N LYS A 250 22.83 -8.65 11.14
CA LYS A 250 22.19 -9.81 11.76
C LYS A 250 20.77 -10.00 11.20
N PHE A 251 20.32 -11.25 11.10
CA PHE A 251 18.95 -11.58 10.74
C PHE A 251 17.98 -11.13 11.84
N GLU A 252 17.37 -9.97 11.69
CA GLU A 252 16.33 -9.45 12.58
C GLU A 252 15.05 -9.23 11.75
N PRO A 253 14.21 -10.25 11.58
CA PRO A 253 13.00 -10.16 10.75
C PRO A 253 11.99 -9.19 11.36
N VAL A 254 11.46 -8.26 10.56
CA VAL A 254 10.51 -7.23 11.04
C VAL A 254 9.18 -7.25 10.29
N LYS A 255 9.16 -7.78 9.09
CA LYS A 255 7.94 -7.92 8.29
C LYS A 255 8.07 -9.11 7.35
N MET A 256 6.96 -9.80 7.11
CA MET A 256 6.93 -10.89 6.15
C MET A 256 5.56 -11.06 5.51
N VAL A 257 5.55 -11.71 4.35
CA VAL A 257 4.36 -12.29 3.71
C VAL A 257 4.69 -13.64 3.11
N VAL A 258 3.67 -14.44 2.85
CA VAL A 258 3.82 -15.78 2.22
C VAL A 258 3.02 -15.79 0.93
N ASP A 259 3.63 -16.30 -0.15
CA ASP A 259 2.93 -16.45 -1.42
C ASP A 259 2.13 -17.76 -1.51
N SER A 260 1.38 -17.91 -2.60
CA SER A 260 0.56 -19.11 -2.86
C SER A 260 1.35 -20.43 -2.97
N SER A 261 2.67 -20.36 -3.13
CA SER A 261 3.57 -21.53 -3.15
C SER A 261 4.15 -21.86 -1.78
N GLY A 262 3.88 -21.02 -0.76
CA GLY A 262 4.41 -21.15 0.59
C GLY A 262 5.82 -20.57 0.76
N ARG A 263 6.32 -19.79 -0.20
CA ARG A 263 7.60 -19.07 -0.07
C ARG A 263 7.40 -17.79 0.75
N MET A 264 8.38 -17.45 1.54
CA MET A 264 8.35 -16.33 2.48
C MET A 264 9.19 -15.17 1.95
N TYR A 265 8.60 -14.00 1.86
CA TYR A 265 9.30 -12.75 1.59
C TYR A 265 9.49 -12.02 2.90
N VAL A 266 10.74 -11.79 3.31
CA VAL A 266 11.07 -11.29 4.64
C VAL A 266 11.91 -10.03 4.56
N ILE A 267 11.49 -8.98 5.27
CA ILE A 267 12.32 -7.80 5.53
C ILE A 267 13.04 -8.03 6.86
N SER A 268 14.36 -7.86 6.87
CA SER A 268 15.19 -7.93 8.05
C SER A 268 15.89 -6.58 8.28
N THR A 269 15.94 -6.15 9.52
CA THR A 269 16.58 -4.87 9.89
C THR A 269 18.05 -4.86 9.50
N GLY A 270 18.49 -3.78 8.84
CA GLY A 270 19.89 -3.59 8.45
C GLY A 270 20.37 -4.46 7.28
N VAL A 271 19.50 -5.27 6.70
CA VAL A 271 19.77 -5.98 5.43
C VAL A 271 19.41 -5.05 4.28
N TYR A 272 20.42 -4.67 3.51
CA TYR A 272 20.29 -3.69 2.43
C TYR A 272 20.30 -4.34 1.04
N GLU A 273 20.63 -5.61 0.96
CA GLU A 273 20.70 -6.38 -0.30
C GLU A 273 19.33 -6.55 -0.96
N GLY A 274 18.26 -6.50 -0.17
CA GLY A 274 16.90 -6.64 -0.68
C GLY A 274 15.97 -7.33 0.33
N ILE A 275 14.80 -7.72 -0.15
CA ILE A 275 13.86 -8.56 0.58
C ILE A 275 14.33 -10.01 0.44
N LEU A 276 14.49 -10.71 1.57
CA LEU A 276 14.87 -12.12 1.54
C LEU A 276 13.73 -12.97 1.00
N LEU A 277 13.99 -13.77 -0.02
CA LEU A 277 13.10 -14.84 -0.46
C LEU A 277 13.59 -16.14 0.18
N ILE A 278 12.78 -16.69 1.05
CA ILE A 278 13.03 -17.91 1.81
C ILE A 278 12.04 -19.00 1.34
N ASN A 279 12.53 -20.18 1.09
CA ASN A 279 11.71 -21.31 0.67
C ASN A 279 10.86 -21.86 1.84
N TYR A 280 9.91 -22.74 1.54
CA TYR A 280 9.04 -23.40 2.51
C TYR A 280 9.80 -24.06 3.66
N ASP A 281 10.93 -24.68 3.38
CA ASP A 281 11.79 -25.39 4.36
C ASP A 281 12.67 -24.47 5.22
N GLY A 282 12.64 -23.15 4.96
CA GLY A 282 13.46 -22.17 5.64
C GLY A 282 14.80 -21.89 4.95
N SER A 283 15.11 -22.52 3.82
CA SER A 283 16.34 -22.27 3.06
C SER A 283 16.26 -20.94 2.30
N PHE A 284 17.38 -20.20 2.27
CA PHE A 284 17.48 -18.98 1.50
C PHE A 284 17.51 -19.26 -0.02
N MET A 285 16.77 -18.49 -0.79
CA MET A 285 16.74 -18.61 -2.24
C MET A 285 17.49 -17.46 -2.93
N THR A 286 17.08 -16.22 -2.67
CA THR A 286 17.65 -15.01 -3.31
C THR A 286 17.15 -13.75 -2.61
N PHE A 287 17.68 -12.59 -3.03
CA PHE A 287 17.13 -11.29 -2.68
C PHE A 287 16.18 -10.79 -3.78
N VAL A 288 15.08 -10.15 -3.37
CA VAL A 288 14.04 -9.62 -4.25
C VAL A 288 13.96 -8.10 -4.07
N GLY A 289 13.64 -7.39 -5.14
CA GLY A 289 13.41 -5.96 -5.11
C GLY A 289 14.67 -5.11 -4.96
N VAL A 290 15.83 -5.68 -5.25
CA VAL A 290 17.14 -5.02 -5.10
C VAL A 290 17.11 -3.59 -5.65
N ASN A 291 17.54 -2.65 -4.83
CA ASN A 291 17.67 -1.25 -5.22
C ASN A 291 19.05 -1.05 -5.87
N TYR A 292 19.14 -1.17 -7.19
CA TYR A 292 20.36 -0.79 -7.88
C TYR A 292 20.49 0.74 -7.92
N THR A 293 21.56 1.27 -7.35
CA THR A 293 21.97 2.62 -7.68
C THR A 293 22.43 2.64 -9.12
N THR A 294 21.74 3.37 -9.99
CA THR A 294 22.21 3.59 -11.36
C THR A 294 23.46 4.44 -11.28
N LEU A 295 24.61 3.82 -11.46
CA LEU A 295 25.86 4.55 -11.67
C LEU A 295 25.72 5.36 -12.96
N SER A 296 26.02 6.67 -12.89
CA SER A 296 26.20 7.46 -14.10
C SER A 296 27.24 6.80 -14.99
N PHE A 297 27.11 6.95 -16.31
CA PHE A 297 28.13 6.46 -17.26
C PHE A 297 29.54 6.91 -16.86
N TRP A 298 29.69 8.14 -16.39
CA TRP A 298 30.95 8.69 -15.93
C TRP A 298 31.46 8.07 -14.62
N ASP A 299 30.56 7.70 -13.72
CA ASP A 299 30.93 7.01 -12.47
C ASP A 299 31.29 5.55 -12.73
N ALA A 300 30.60 4.89 -13.65
CA ALA A 300 30.97 3.55 -14.11
C ALA A 300 32.36 3.56 -14.80
N LEU A 301 32.66 4.58 -15.60
CA LEU A 301 33.96 4.74 -16.25
C LEU A 301 35.08 5.05 -15.24
N LYS A 302 34.82 5.94 -14.24
CA LYS A 302 35.76 6.20 -13.14
C LYS A 302 36.03 4.95 -12.31
N ARG A 303 34.98 4.16 -12.06
CA ARG A 303 35.07 2.93 -11.28
C ARG A 303 35.85 1.83 -12.01
N SER A 304 35.75 1.74 -13.34
CA SER A 304 36.53 0.80 -14.15
C SER A 304 38.04 1.10 -14.15
N GLN A 305 38.47 2.30 -13.75
CA GLN A 305 39.85 2.73 -13.65
C GLN A 305 40.46 2.58 -12.25
N LYS A 306 39.68 2.14 -11.26
CA LYS A 306 40.12 1.95 -9.87
C LYS A 306 40.65 0.54 -9.65
N THR A 307 41.62 0.43 -8.73
CA THR A 307 42.12 -0.87 -8.29
C THR A 307 41.13 -1.55 -7.34
N GLU A 308 41.24 -2.88 -7.15
CA GLU A 308 40.38 -3.63 -6.22
C GLU A 308 40.47 -3.10 -4.79
N GLU A 309 41.65 -2.64 -4.36
CA GLU A 309 41.85 -2.04 -3.04
C GLU A 309 41.15 -0.68 -2.89
N GLN A 310 41.12 0.13 -3.96
CA GLN A 310 40.39 1.39 -3.99
C GLN A 310 38.88 1.18 -4.06
N LEU A 311 38.44 0.13 -4.74
CA LEU A 311 37.03 -0.29 -4.78
C LEU A 311 36.54 -0.82 -3.41
N ALA A 312 37.41 -1.51 -2.68
CA ALA A 312 37.10 -2.01 -1.33
C ALA A 312 37.04 -0.88 -0.28
N GLN A 313 37.73 0.24 -0.51
CA GLN A 313 37.69 1.43 0.33
C GLN A 313 36.58 2.42 -0.02
N GLU A 314 35.94 2.24 -1.18
CA GLU A 314 34.74 3.01 -1.50
C GLU A 314 33.67 2.68 -0.47
N THR A 315 33.21 3.69 0.23
CA THR A 315 32.01 3.60 1.06
C THR A 315 30.91 2.99 0.20
N THR A 316 30.52 1.76 0.50
CA THR A 316 29.38 1.11 -0.11
C THR A 316 28.21 2.08 0.02
N ILE A 317 27.71 2.58 -1.08
CA ILE A 317 26.54 3.46 -1.06
C ILE A 317 25.44 2.64 -0.39
N LEU A 318 25.10 3.01 0.84
CA LEU A 318 24.12 2.29 1.63
C LEU A 318 22.81 2.34 0.89
N GLN A 319 22.44 1.21 0.30
CA GLN A 319 21.12 1.01 -0.26
C GLN A 319 20.12 1.19 0.87
N THR A 320 19.00 1.86 0.60
CA THR A 320 17.97 2.06 1.61
C THR A 320 17.25 0.71 1.82
N SER A 321 17.15 0.27 3.07
CA SER A 321 16.40 -0.92 3.43
C SER A 321 14.90 -0.72 3.17
N PHE A 322 14.20 -1.80 2.88
CA PHE A 322 12.75 -1.80 2.83
C PHE A 322 12.17 -1.66 4.23
N ASN A 323 11.08 -0.89 4.36
CA ASN A 323 10.41 -0.63 5.63
C ASN A 323 9.19 -1.55 5.83
N ASN A 324 8.45 -1.83 4.75
CA ASN A 324 7.23 -2.62 4.81
C ASN A 324 6.95 -3.31 3.48
N LEU A 325 6.14 -4.36 3.52
CA LEU A 325 5.68 -5.09 2.36
C LEU A 325 4.29 -5.68 2.59
N THR A 326 3.55 -5.85 1.49
CA THR A 326 2.28 -6.59 1.44
C THR A 326 2.19 -7.33 0.11
N ILE A 327 1.33 -8.32 0.02
CA ILE A 327 1.09 -9.11 -1.19
C ILE A 327 -0.38 -9.00 -1.58
N ASP A 328 -0.65 -8.81 -2.87
CA ASP A 328 -2.03 -8.82 -3.38
C ASP A 328 -2.50 -10.23 -3.73
N GLN A 329 -3.79 -10.38 -4.02
CA GLN A 329 -4.40 -11.68 -4.39
C GLN A 329 -3.84 -12.26 -5.70
N LYS A 330 -3.19 -11.45 -6.54
CA LYS A 330 -2.56 -11.87 -7.79
C LYS A 330 -1.09 -12.26 -7.59
N GLY A 331 -0.57 -12.18 -6.35
CA GLY A 331 0.80 -12.52 -6.01
C GLY A 331 1.82 -11.41 -6.30
N PHE A 332 1.40 -10.18 -6.57
CA PHE A 332 2.32 -9.05 -6.67
C PHE A 332 2.70 -8.56 -5.28
N LEU A 333 3.99 -8.37 -5.07
CA LEU A 333 4.54 -7.84 -3.84
C LEU A 333 4.62 -6.31 -3.92
N TYR A 334 3.90 -5.62 -3.05
CA TYR A 334 4.02 -4.18 -2.88
C TYR A 334 4.95 -3.89 -1.71
N THR A 335 5.90 -2.99 -1.90
CA THR A 335 6.87 -2.66 -0.87
C THR A 335 7.20 -1.18 -0.85
N VAL A 336 7.60 -0.68 0.32
CA VAL A 336 8.01 0.70 0.54
C VAL A 336 9.37 0.77 1.19
N SER A 337 10.10 1.84 0.85
CA SER A 337 11.39 2.17 1.42
C SER A 337 11.49 3.67 1.68
N GLY A 338 12.54 4.11 2.33
CA GLY A 338 12.93 5.52 2.35
C GLY A 338 13.52 5.96 1.01
N ALA A 339 13.79 7.25 0.89
CA ALA A 339 14.48 7.81 -0.27
C ALA A 339 15.91 7.24 -0.39
N ILE A 340 16.29 6.83 -1.59
CA ILE A 340 17.61 6.25 -1.87
C ILE A 340 18.63 7.36 -1.99
N SER A 341 19.74 7.24 -1.27
CA SER A 341 20.89 8.17 -1.42
C SER A 341 21.73 7.77 -2.63
N ASN A 342 21.91 8.69 -3.57
CA ASN A 342 22.79 8.51 -4.72
C ASN A 342 24.26 8.78 -4.33
N ALA A 343 25.19 8.38 -5.20
CA ALA A 343 26.63 8.58 -5.01
C ALA A 343 27.05 10.06 -4.89
N ASP A 344 26.29 10.95 -5.50
CA ASP A 344 26.50 12.40 -5.48
C ASP A 344 25.89 13.11 -4.25
N GLY A 345 25.34 12.34 -3.30
CA GLY A 345 24.64 12.84 -2.11
C GLY A 345 23.22 13.31 -2.35
N THR A 346 22.72 13.27 -3.60
CA THR A 346 21.31 13.54 -3.88
C THR A 346 20.42 12.35 -3.44
N LYS A 347 19.13 12.62 -3.22
CA LYS A 347 18.17 11.56 -2.86
C LYS A 347 17.21 11.32 -4.02
N SER A 348 17.11 10.06 -4.44
CA SER A 348 16.09 9.60 -5.37
C SER A 348 14.87 9.10 -4.60
N THR A 349 13.70 9.61 -4.96
CA THR A 349 12.41 9.20 -4.40
C THR A 349 11.61 8.31 -5.36
N ASP A 350 12.07 8.17 -6.59
CA ASP A 350 11.31 7.53 -7.69
C ASP A 350 10.97 6.06 -7.43
N THR A 351 11.74 5.38 -6.59
CA THR A 351 11.61 3.95 -6.31
C THR A 351 11.23 3.64 -4.86
N MET A 352 10.72 4.65 -4.13
CA MET A 352 10.27 4.45 -2.74
C MET A 352 9.11 3.48 -2.62
N ILE A 353 8.28 3.36 -3.65
CA ILE A 353 7.21 2.38 -3.75
C ILE A 353 7.51 1.48 -4.95
N LYS A 354 7.44 0.16 -4.75
CA LYS A 354 7.59 -0.83 -5.83
C LYS A 354 6.43 -1.82 -5.81
N LYS A 355 6.07 -2.30 -7.01
CA LYS A 355 5.19 -3.45 -7.25
C LYS A 355 5.99 -4.51 -7.97
N ILE A 356 6.37 -5.56 -7.27
CA ILE A 356 7.30 -6.58 -7.77
C ILE A 356 6.52 -7.80 -8.21
N ASN A 357 6.79 -8.28 -9.41
CA ASN A 357 6.20 -9.50 -9.94
C ASN A 357 7.05 -10.75 -9.60
N SER A 358 6.56 -11.93 -9.97
CA SER A 358 7.24 -13.21 -9.73
C SER A 358 8.61 -13.34 -10.42
N THR A 359 8.91 -12.51 -11.42
CA THR A 359 10.21 -12.44 -12.11
C THR A 359 11.15 -11.41 -11.50
N ASN A 360 10.84 -10.88 -10.30
CA ASN A 360 11.62 -9.87 -9.59
C ASN A 360 11.75 -8.52 -10.33
N SER A 361 10.77 -8.17 -11.15
CA SER A 361 10.73 -6.90 -11.87
C SER A 361 9.74 -5.94 -11.22
N ASP A 362 10.11 -4.65 -11.08
CA ASP A 362 9.19 -3.60 -10.66
C ASP A 362 8.24 -3.26 -11.82
N VAL A 363 6.96 -3.53 -11.61
CA VAL A 363 5.88 -3.29 -12.58
C VAL A 363 4.91 -2.21 -12.10
N LEU A 364 5.30 -1.41 -11.11
CA LEU A 364 4.49 -0.30 -10.64
C LEU A 364 4.31 0.72 -11.76
N LYS A 365 3.06 0.99 -12.11
CA LYS A 365 2.76 2.05 -13.05
C LYS A 365 2.94 3.42 -12.39
N ARG A 366 3.53 4.35 -13.14
CA ARG A 366 3.82 5.72 -12.71
C ARG A 366 3.31 6.70 -13.78
N ASN A 367 2.06 6.45 -14.22
CA ASN A 367 1.42 7.20 -15.30
C ASN A 367 0.65 8.44 -14.80
N GLY A 368 0.55 8.63 -13.48
CA GLY A 368 -0.09 9.80 -12.89
C GLY A 368 0.63 11.11 -13.21
N TYR A 369 -0.04 12.23 -12.98
CA TYR A 369 0.54 13.57 -13.18
C TYR A 369 1.86 13.75 -12.41
N ASN A 370 1.88 13.23 -11.18
CA ASN A 370 3.05 13.23 -10.32
C ASN A 370 3.42 11.80 -9.96
N LYS A 371 4.71 11.52 -9.85
CA LYS A 371 5.18 10.19 -9.42
C LYS A 371 4.65 9.87 -8.02
N PRO A 372 4.42 8.59 -7.68
CA PRO A 372 3.93 8.19 -6.36
C PRO A 372 5.07 8.23 -5.32
N ILE A 373 5.45 9.44 -4.92
CA ILE A 373 6.56 9.73 -3.99
C ILE A 373 6.09 10.34 -2.67
N GLY A 374 4.79 10.41 -2.44
CA GLY A 374 4.19 11.07 -1.29
C GLY A 374 4.09 12.58 -1.49
N ASP A 375 4.57 13.33 -0.52
CA ASP A 375 4.51 14.79 -0.56
C ASP A 375 5.52 15.35 -1.57
N LEU A 376 5.08 16.17 -2.51
CA LEU A 376 5.95 16.85 -3.47
C LEU A 376 6.75 17.98 -2.81
N ILE A 377 6.25 18.50 -1.69
CA ILE A 377 6.90 19.55 -0.93
C ILE A 377 7.76 18.95 0.17
N THR A 378 9.06 19.12 0.05
CA THR A 378 10.00 18.71 1.08
C THR A 378 9.90 19.60 2.32
N ILE A 379 9.72 19.02 3.49
CA ILE A 379 9.77 19.73 4.77
C ILE A 379 11.19 20.22 4.98
N LYS A 380 11.38 21.55 5.10
CA LYS A 380 12.72 22.15 5.11
C LYS A 380 13.38 22.18 6.50
N THR A 381 12.60 22.15 7.58
CA THR A 381 13.13 22.33 8.96
C THR A 381 12.43 21.44 9.96
N GLY A 382 13.09 21.19 11.10
CA GLY A 382 12.54 20.40 12.22
C GLY A 382 12.93 18.93 12.17
N ALA A 383 12.48 18.16 13.15
CA ALA A 383 12.76 16.72 13.27
C ALA A 383 12.22 15.90 12.08
N ASN A 384 11.18 16.42 11.41
CA ASN A 384 10.57 15.81 10.24
C ASN A 384 11.11 16.35 8.92
N ALA A 385 12.22 17.08 8.90
CA ALA A 385 12.80 17.59 7.66
C ALA A 385 13.16 16.45 6.69
N GLY A 386 12.93 16.70 5.39
CA GLY A 386 13.21 15.76 4.31
C GLY A 386 11.98 15.46 3.45
N SER A 387 12.16 14.60 2.47
CA SER A 387 11.11 14.00 1.65
C SER A 387 10.27 13.03 2.47
N SER A 388 9.12 12.61 1.96
CA SER A 388 8.31 11.53 2.54
C SER A 388 9.17 10.30 2.88
N ASN A 389 8.80 9.61 3.95
CA ASN A 389 9.41 8.35 4.38
C ASN A 389 8.30 7.37 4.74
N PHE A 390 8.10 6.38 3.88
CA PHE A 390 6.99 5.45 4.01
C PHE A 390 7.31 4.35 5.02
N ALA A 391 6.44 4.19 6.02
CA ALA A 391 6.54 3.15 7.04
C ALA A 391 5.67 1.94 6.73
N ALA A 392 4.54 2.12 6.05
CA ALA A 392 3.60 1.05 5.80
C ALA A 392 2.91 1.20 4.44
N ILE A 393 2.45 0.07 3.90
CA ILE A 393 1.70 -0.01 2.66
C ILE A 393 0.61 -1.07 2.77
N THR A 394 -0.55 -0.78 2.19
CA THR A 394 -1.64 -1.75 1.99
C THR A 394 -2.20 -1.59 0.60
N VAL A 395 -2.78 -2.66 0.06
CA VAL A 395 -3.41 -2.69 -1.27
C VAL A 395 -4.73 -3.42 -1.18
N ASN A 396 -5.73 -2.94 -1.92
CA ASN A 396 -7.02 -3.62 -2.04
C ASN A 396 -7.06 -4.55 -3.26
N GLU A 397 -8.18 -5.26 -3.43
CA GLU A 397 -8.38 -6.29 -4.46
C GLU A 397 -8.35 -5.75 -5.91
N TYR A 398 -8.60 -4.45 -6.13
CA TYR A 398 -8.54 -3.83 -7.46
C TYR A 398 -7.29 -2.96 -7.67
N GLY A 399 -6.31 -3.06 -6.78
CA GLY A 399 -4.98 -2.48 -6.94
C GLY A 399 -4.85 -1.02 -6.52
N VAL A 400 -5.83 -0.46 -5.82
CA VAL A 400 -5.68 0.81 -5.10
C VAL A 400 -4.81 0.56 -3.87
N TYR A 401 -3.77 1.36 -3.69
CA TYR A 401 -2.85 1.20 -2.57
C TYR A 401 -2.70 2.49 -1.76
N THR A 402 -2.58 2.32 -0.45
CA THR A 402 -2.34 3.43 0.48
C THR A 402 -1.01 3.22 1.19
N VAL A 403 -0.22 4.29 1.24
CA VAL A 403 1.04 4.35 1.98
C VAL A 403 0.96 5.34 3.13
N ALA A 404 1.59 4.99 4.26
CA ALA A 404 1.70 5.87 5.42
C ALA A 404 3.07 6.52 5.46
N ASP A 405 3.09 7.86 5.46
CA ASP A 405 4.28 8.69 5.56
C ASP A 405 4.52 9.13 7.00
N THR A 406 5.70 8.85 7.53
CA THR A 406 6.11 9.24 8.88
C THR A 406 6.65 10.67 8.98
N LYS A 407 6.97 11.33 7.87
CA LYS A 407 7.47 12.72 7.89
C LYS A 407 6.35 13.73 8.05
N GLY A 408 5.27 13.56 7.28
CA GLY A 408 4.08 14.41 7.36
C GLY A 408 2.96 13.81 8.20
N ASN A 409 3.10 12.55 8.64
CA ASN A 409 2.04 11.75 9.29
C ASN A 409 0.77 11.71 8.44
N LYS A 410 0.95 11.45 7.14
CA LYS A 410 -0.08 11.47 6.12
C LYS A 410 -0.25 10.12 5.48
N LEU A 411 -1.44 9.91 4.93
CA LEU A 411 -1.80 8.73 4.15
C LEU A 411 -2.00 9.17 2.70
N PHE A 412 -1.22 8.60 1.80
CA PHE A 412 -1.34 8.86 0.36
C PHE A 412 -1.97 7.65 -0.30
N THR A 413 -3.09 7.85 -0.99
CA THR A 413 -3.80 6.78 -1.71
C THR A 413 -3.67 6.99 -3.21
N TYR A 414 -3.25 5.92 -3.90
CA TYR A 414 -3.00 5.89 -5.33
C TYR A 414 -3.82 4.80 -6.00
N ASP A 415 -4.19 4.99 -7.26
CA ASP A 415 -4.77 3.94 -8.09
C ASP A 415 -3.69 3.03 -8.71
N ASN A 416 -4.13 2.03 -9.46
CA ASN A 416 -3.23 1.06 -10.13
C ASN A 416 -2.41 1.68 -11.28
N GLU A 417 -2.75 2.89 -11.76
CA GLU A 417 -1.98 3.63 -12.77
C GLU A 417 -0.92 4.55 -12.13
N GLY A 418 -0.98 4.75 -10.81
CA GLY A 418 -0.09 5.62 -10.04
C GLY A 418 -0.62 7.06 -9.91
N ASN A 419 -1.90 7.30 -10.20
CA ASN A 419 -2.52 8.59 -9.91
C ASN A 419 -2.75 8.74 -8.41
N LEU A 420 -2.39 9.89 -7.86
CA LEU A 420 -2.76 10.27 -6.50
C LEU A 420 -4.26 10.55 -6.45
N LEU A 421 -5.00 9.72 -5.71
CA LEU A 421 -6.45 9.87 -5.57
C LEU A 421 -6.81 10.92 -4.52
N TYR A 422 -6.20 10.83 -3.34
CA TYR A 422 -6.39 11.78 -2.24
C TYR A 422 -5.33 11.59 -1.15
N ILE A 423 -5.23 12.59 -0.29
CA ILE A 423 -4.38 12.63 0.89
C ILE A 423 -5.28 12.68 2.12
N SER A 424 -4.88 12.00 3.20
CA SER A 424 -5.62 11.93 4.45
C SER A 424 -4.67 12.00 5.65
N GLY A 425 -5.20 12.30 6.83
CA GLY A 425 -4.41 12.43 8.06
C GLY A 425 -3.57 13.70 8.08
N GLY A 426 -2.62 13.75 8.96
CA GLY A 426 -1.71 14.87 9.17
C GLY A 426 -1.19 14.94 10.60
N SER A 427 -0.14 15.74 10.79
CA SER A 427 0.42 16.03 12.10
C SER A 427 -0.37 17.15 12.79
N GLY A 428 -0.61 17.03 14.09
CA GLY A 428 -1.24 18.05 14.89
C GLY A 428 -1.25 17.72 16.38
N GLN A 429 -2.09 18.40 17.13
CA GLN A 429 -2.25 18.24 18.58
C GLN A 429 -3.59 17.61 18.96
N GLN A 430 -4.44 17.29 17.99
CA GLN A 430 -5.73 16.66 18.27
C GLN A 430 -5.54 15.16 18.48
N VAL A 431 -6.47 14.54 19.20
CA VAL A 431 -6.47 13.08 19.42
C VAL A 431 -6.61 12.31 18.10
N THR A 432 -7.25 12.94 17.12
CA THR A 432 -7.47 12.42 15.77
C THR A 432 -6.25 12.56 14.83
N ASP A 433 -5.19 13.25 15.27
CA ASP A 433 -3.97 13.42 14.48
C ASP A 433 -3.05 12.21 14.60
N ILE A 434 -2.46 11.82 13.50
CA ILE A 434 -1.49 10.74 13.44
C ILE A 434 -0.14 11.22 14.01
N LYS A 435 0.51 10.39 14.85
CA LYS A 435 1.85 10.71 15.39
C LYS A 435 2.96 9.86 14.81
N ILE A 436 2.83 8.54 14.86
CA ILE A 436 3.82 7.58 14.35
C ILE A 436 3.07 6.39 13.75
N PRO A 437 2.64 6.47 12.48
CA PRO A 437 1.96 5.36 11.83
C PRO A 437 2.98 4.24 11.55
N VAL A 438 2.69 3.01 11.95
CA VAL A 438 3.58 1.85 11.76
C VAL A 438 2.97 0.77 10.88
N ALA A 439 1.64 0.66 10.84
CA ALA A 439 0.94 -0.26 9.97
C ALA A 439 -0.38 0.34 9.46
N VAL A 440 -0.77 -0.06 8.25
CA VAL A 440 -2.04 0.28 7.64
C VAL A 440 -2.65 -0.97 7.01
N ALA A 441 -3.98 -1.11 7.09
CA ALA A 441 -4.69 -2.21 6.44
C ALA A 441 -6.11 -1.79 6.04
N TYR A 442 -6.57 -2.21 4.86
CA TYR A 442 -7.96 -2.03 4.45
C TYR A 442 -8.88 -2.98 5.22
N GLN A 443 -9.99 -2.45 5.70
CA GLN A 443 -11.11 -3.17 6.28
C GLN A 443 -12.38 -2.80 5.50
N GLY A 444 -12.67 -3.54 4.44
CA GLY A 444 -13.69 -3.13 3.48
C GLY A 444 -13.36 -1.75 2.91
N GLU A 445 -14.27 -0.79 3.05
CA GLU A 445 -14.04 0.61 2.62
C GLU A 445 -13.23 1.44 3.63
N ASN A 446 -13.09 0.97 4.89
CA ASN A 446 -12.34 1.68 5.91
C ASN A 446 -10.84 1.38 5.81
N LEU A 447 -10.05 2.24 6.43
CA LEU A 447 -8.61 2.05 6.57
C LEU A 447 -8.26 2.04 8.06
N LEU A 448 -7.68 0.95 8.55
CA LEU A 448 -7.13 0.88 9.91
C LEU A 448 -5.70 1.36 9.87
N VAL A 449 -5.37 2.27 10.79
CA VAL A 449 -4.01 2.79 10.99
C VAL A 449 -3.58 2.45 12.41
N LEU A 450 -2.49 1.72 12.54
CA LEU A 450 -1.85 1.47 13.82
C LEU A 450 -0.88 2.62 14.11
N ASP A 451 -1.17 3.40 15.14
CA ASP A 451 -0.36 4.53 15.56
C ASP A 451 0.41 4.19 16.84
N LYS A 452 1.71 3.97 16.68
CA LYS A 452 2.62 3.69 17.79
C LYS A 452 2.77 4.89 18.74
N GLY A 453 2.74 6.12 18.19
CA GLY A 453 2.90 7.34 18.99
C GLY A 453 1.71 7.61 19.91
N ASN A 454 0.50 7.35 19.43
CA ASN A 454 -0.73 7.43 20.21
C ASN A 454 -1.09 6.10 20.91
N LYS A 455 -0.37 5.01 20.64
CA LYS A 455 -0.63 3.66 21.16
C LYS A 455 -2.08 3.24 20.92
N CYS A 456 -2.58 3.41 19.71
CA CYS A 456 -3.97 3.16 19.35
C CYS A 456 -4.11 2.59 17.93
N VAL A 457 -5.31 2.07 17.66
CA VAL A 457 -5.79 1.80 16.30
C VAL A 457 -6.80 2.86 15.93
N MET A 458 -6.58 3.52 14.81
CA MET A 458 -7.47 4.55 14.28
C MET A 458 -8.23 3.96 13.07
N ARG A 459 -9.57 3.94 13.12
CA ARG A 459 -10.39 3.54 11.98
C ARG A 459 -10.79 4.78 11.17
N PHE A 460 -10.12 4.99 10.09
CA PHE A 460 -10.41 6.03 9.11
C PHE A 460 -11.56 5.58 8.22
N LYS A 461 -12.62 6.38 8.15
CA LYS A 461 -13.77 6.17 7.26
C LYS A 461 -13.64 7.04 6.01
N PRO A 462 -14.00 6.54 4.81
CA PRO A 462 -13.96 7.36 3.61
C PRO A 462 -14.99 8.49 3.72
N THR A 463 -14.57 9.70 3.36
CA THR A 463 -15.49 10.83 3.18
C THR A 463 -16.38 10.60 1.97
N ASP A 464 -17.47 11.34 1.82
CA ASP A 464 -18.34 11.19 0.64
C ASP A 464 -17.57 11.50 -0.65
N PHE A 465 -16.61 12.43 -0.59
CA PHE A 465 -15.69 12.71 -1.69
C PHE A 465 -14.85 11.46 -2.07
N ALA A 466 -14.24 10.81 -1.09
CA ALA A 466 -13.46 9.61 -1.37
C ALA A 466 -14.33 8.42 -1.78
N LYS A 467 -15.56 8.30 -1.27
CA LYS A 467 -16.49 7.23 -1.70
C LYS A 467 -16.79 7.33 -3.20
N SER A 468 -17.07 8.54 -3.71
CA SER A 468 -17.29 8.71 -5.16
C SER A 468 -16.03 8.38 -5.96
N ILE A 469 -14.84 8.81 -5.52
CA ILE A 469 -13.58 8.47 -6.18
C ILE A 469 -13.36 6.95 -6.17
N ASN A 470 -13.52 6.29 -5.00
CA ASN A 470 -13.31 4.85 -4.87
C ASN A 470 -14.27 4.05 -5.76
N LYS A 471 -15.54 4.46 -5.83
CA LYS A 471 -16.54 3.85 -6.72
C LYS A 471 -16.19 4.08 -8.19
N ALA A 472 -15.78 5.28 -8.57
CA ALA A 472 -15.38 5.57 -9.94
C ALA A 472 -14.21 4.68 -10.37
N VAL A 473 -13.15 4.58 -9.54
CA VAL A 473 -11.99 3.71 -9.80
C VAL A 473 -12.40 2.23 -9.82
N TYR A 474 -13.30 1.80 -8.93
CA TYR A 474 -13.83 0.45 -8.95
C TYR A 474 -14.60 0.15 -10.24
N TYR A 475 -15.49 1.06 -10.69
CA TYR A 475 -16.22 0.89 -11.93
C TYR A 475 -15.30 0.91 -13.16
N GLU A 476 -14.25 1.73 -13.17
CA GLU A 476 -13.22 1.65 -14.21
C GLU A 476 -12.52 0.28 -14.22
N TYR A 477 -12.21 -0.27 -13.03
CA TYR A 477 -11.57 -1.58 -12.91
C TYR A 477 -12.43 -2.73 -13.47
N ILE A 478 -13.75 -2.71 -13.24
CA ILE A 478 -14.67 -3.73 -13.76
C ILE A 478 -15.18 -3.43 -15.18
N GLY A 479 -14.80 -2.28 -15.78
CA GLY A 479 -15.17 -1.89 -17.15
C GLY A 479 -16.56 -1.29 -17.31
N ASP A 480 -17.20 -0.82 -16.22
CA ASP A 480 -18.50 -0.13 -16.26
C ASP A 480 -18.28 1.38 -16.43
N ALA A 481 -18.05 1.79 -17.69
CA ALA A 481 -17.70 3.18 -18.01
C ALA A 481 -18.84 4.17 -17.70
N ASP A 482 -20.10 3.74 -17.76
CA ASP A 482 -21.27 4.57 -17.45
C ASP A 482 -21.27 4.98 -15.99
N LYS A 483 -21.24 3.99 -15.09
CA LYS A 483 -21.20 4.26 -13.65
C LYS A 483 -19.94 4.95 -13.21
N ALA A 484 -18.80 4.64 -13.84
CA ALA A 484 -17.54 5.35 -13.57
C ALA A 484 -17.69 6.86 -13.86
N ALA A 485 -18.25 7.21 -15.03
CA ALA A 485 -18.44 8.60 -15.42
C ALA A 485 -19.42 9.35 -14.50
N ASP A 486 -20.51 8.69 -14.07
CA ASP A 486 -21.46 9.27 -13.12
C ASP A 486 -20.79 9.61 -11.78
N GLU A 487 -19.99 8.68 -11.25
CA GLU A 487 -19.25 8.93 -10.00
C GLU A 487 -18.16 9.99 -10.18
N TRP A 488 -17.45 10.02 -11.32
CA TRP A 488 -16.54 11.11 -11.65
C TRP A 488 -17.24 12.46 -11.75
N GLN A 489 -18.47 12.50 -12.27
CA GLN A 489 -19.27 13.73 -12.29
C GLN A 489 -19.63 14.20 -10.88
N ASN A 490 -19.94 13.28 -9.95
CA ASN A 490 -20.15 13.59 -8.54
C ASN A 490 -18.88 14.21 -7.90
N VAL A 491 -17.70 13.69 -8.26
CA VAL A 491 -16.40 14.25 -7.83
C VAL A 491 -16.21 15.66 -8.35
N ILE A 492 -16.51 15.94 -9.63
CA ILE A 492 -16.44 17.29 -10.23
C ILE A 492 -17.39 18.26 -9.51
N HIS A 493 -18.60 17.83 -9.16
CA HIS A 493 -19.54 18.66 -8.40
C HIS A 493 -19.03 18.99 -7.00
N ALA A 494 -18.34 18.03 -6.34
CA ALA A 494 -17.77 18.26 -5.01
C ALA A 494 -16.49 19.09 -5.04
N ASN A 495 -15.65 18.91 -6.06
CA ASN A 495 -14.41 19.65 -6.27
C ASN A 495 -14.14 19.87 -7.77
N PRO A 496 -14.54 21.02 -8.33
CA PRO A 496 -14.30 21.34 -9.74
C PRO A 496 -12.83 21.46 -10.16
N ALA A 497 -11.91 21.52 -9.20
CA ALA A 497 -10.47 21.53 -9.47
C ALA A 497 -9.84 20.13 -9.54
N TYR A 498 -10.64 19.06 -9.39
CA TYR A 498 -10.12 17.69 -9.42
C TYR A 498 -9.93 17.21 -10.87
N GLU A 499 -8.74 17.44 -11.41
CA GLU A 499 -8.40 17.20 -12.82
C GLU A 499 -8.65 15.76 -13.29
N LEU A 500 -8.33 14.76 -12.46
CA LEU A 500 -8.49 13.35 -12.83
C LEU A 500 -9.95 12.95 -13.13
N ALA A 501 -10.93 13.60 -12.48
CA ALA A 501 -12.32 13.31 -12.73
C ALA A 501 -12.77 13.72 -14.15
N TYR A 502 -12.22 14.81 -14.68
CA TYR A 502 -12.48 15.20 -16.07
C TYR A 502 -11.89 14.17 -17.06
N VAL A 503 -10.73 13.58 -16.72
CA VAL A 503 -10.16 12.49 -17.55
C VAL A 503 -11.11 11.29 -17.56
N GLY A 504 -11.66 10.91 -16.40
CA GLY A 504 -12.63 9.81 -16.29
C GLY A 504 -13.89 10.05 -17.14
N VAL A 505 -14.51 11.24 -17.02
CA VAL A 505 -15.65 11.63 -17.86
C VAL A 505 -15.27 11.66 -19.36
N GLY A 506 -14.09 12.19 -19.67
CA GLY A 506 -13.57 12.26 -21.03
C GLY A 506 -13.39 10.88 -21.69
N LYS A 507 -12.97 9.87 -20.94
CA LYS A 507 -12.84 8.48 -21.43
C LYS A 507 -14.18 7.92 -21.90
N LYS A 508 -15.23 8.12 -21.10
CA LYS A 508 -16.58 7.71 -21.45
C LYS A 508 -17.06 8.39 -22.76
N LEU A 509 -16.92 9.71 -22.83
CA LEU A 509 -17.29 10.49 -24.03
C LEU A 509 -16.50 10.04 -25.27
N TYR A 510 -15.22 9.68 -25.09
CA TYR A 510 -14.39 9.13 -26.15
C TYR A 510 -14.93 7.79 -26.67
N GLU A 511 -15.34 6.89 -25.77
CA GLU A 511 -15.93 5.59 -26.11
C GLU A 511 -17.27 5.74 -26.84
N GLU A 512 -18.05 6.76 -26.49
CA GLU A 512 -19.30 7.12 -27.19
C GLU A 512 -19.09 7.75 -28.57
N GLY A 513 -17.85 8.04 -28.97
CA GLY A 513 -17.55 8.75 -30.21
C GLY A 513 -17.78 10.26 -30.16
N ARG A 514 -18.07 10.82 -28.98
CA ARG A 514 -18.25 12.28 -28.75
C ARG A 514 -16.89 12.97 -28.56
N TYR A 515 -16.06 12.85 -29.60
CA TYR A 515 -14.64 13.22 -29.53
C TYR A 515 -14.39 14.69 -29.17
N GLN A 516 -15.24 15.61 -29.65
CA GLN A 516 -15.11 17.04 -29.37
C GLN A 516 -15.36 17.35 -27.88
N GLU A 517 -16.37 16.72 -27.28
CA GLU A 517 -16.65 16.88 -25.86
C GLU A 517 -15.60 16.16 -24.99
N ALA A 518 -15.12 15.00 -25.45
CA ALA A 518 -14.03 14.28 -24.83
C ALA A 518 -12.75 15.15 -24.75
N MET A 519 -12.41 15.85 -25.86
CA MET A 519 -11.26 16.76 -25.91
C MET A 519 -11.38 17.88 -24.87
N LEU A 520 -12.55 18.50 -24.72
CA LEU A 520 -12.76 19.56 -23.73
C LEU A 520 -12.58 19.04 -22.29
N ASN A 521 -12.98 17.81 -22.02
CA ASN A 521 -12.76 17.18 -20.71
C ASN A 521 -11.30 16.81 -20.51
N PHE A 522 -10.61 16.25 -21.49
CA PHE A 522 -9.18 15.94 -21.39
C PHE A 522 -8.31 17.20 -21.25
N GLU A 523 -8.71 18.32 -21.85
CA GLU A 523 -8.06 19.62 -21.66
C GLU A 523 -8.20 20.11 -20.22
N LYS A 524 -9.42 20.07 -19.64
CA LYS A 524 -9.66 20.38 -18.23
C LYS A 524 -8.96 19.43 -17.27
N GLY A 525 -8.84 18.16 -17.67
CA GLY A 525 -8.12 17.13 -16.94
C GLY A 525 -6.61 17.16 -17.19
N ALA A 526 -6.07 18.12 -17.96
CA ALA A 526 -4.65 18.24 -18.30
C ALA A 526 -4.01 16.95 -18.86
N ASP A 527 -4.81 16.06 -19.48
CA ASP A 527 -4.31 14.82 -20.09
C ASP A 527 -4.03 14.99 -21.58
N VAL A 528 -2.79 15.34 -21.92
CA VAL A 528 -2.32 15.54 -23.28
C VAL A 528 -2.42 14.27 -24.12
N LYS A 529 -2.22 13.09 -23.52
CA LYS A 529 -2.22 11.81 -24.20
C LYS A 529 -3.63 11.45 -24.71
N TYR A 530 -4.62 11.50 -23.84
CA TYR A 530 -6.00 11.23 -24.22
C TYR A 530 -6.58 12.34 -25.09
N PHE A 531 -6.22 13.60 -24.83
CA PHE A 531 -6.56 14.72 -25.73
C PHE A 531 -6.10 14.45 -27.16
N SER A 532 -4.83 14.09 -27.33
CA SER A 532 -4.25 13.81 -28.67
C SER A 532 -4.93 12.64 -29.37
N ARG A 533 -5.33 11.60 -28.61
CA ARG A 533 -6.10 10.48 -29.16
C ARG A 533 -7.48 10.92 -29.63
N ALA A 534 -8.20 11.66 -28.80
CA ALA A 534 -9.53 12.18 -29.14
C ALA A 534 -9.46 13.15 -30.34
N TYR A 535 -8.45 14.02 -30.38
CA TYR A 535 -8.22 14.91 -31.53
C TYR A 535 -7.96 14.14 -32.83
N LYS A 536 -7.18 13.07 -32.78
CA LYS A 536 -6.96 12.22 -33.95
C LYS A 536 -8.26 11.62 -34.47
N MET A 537 -9.09 11.05 -33.58
CA MET A 537 -10.36 10.45 -33.98
C MET A 537 -11.34 11.51 -34.50
N TYR A 538 -11.42 12.67 -33.85
CA TYR A 538 -12.22 13.81 -34.29
C TYR A 538 -11.82 14.29 -35.68
N ARG A 539 -10.52 14.47 -35.91
CA ARG A 539 -9.96 14.87 -37.22
C ARG A 539 -10.29 13.83 -38.29
N ASP A 540 -10.08 12.56 -37.99
CA ASP A 540 -10.32 11.47 -38.94
C ASP A 540 -11.81 11.35 -39.28
N ASP A 541 -12.71 11.60 -38.32
CA ASP A 541 -14.17 11.66 -38.54
C ASP A 541 -14.54 12.83 -39.46
N ILE A 542 -14.01 14.03 -39.19
CA ILE A 542 -14.22 15.20 -40.06
C ILE A 542 -13.69 14.95 -41.48
N ILE A 543 -12.49 14.43 -41.59
CA ILE A 543 -11.91 14.12 -42.91
C ILE A 543 -12.79 13.08 -43.62
N GLY A 544 -13.18 12.00 -42.95
CA GLY A 544 -14.08 10.99 -43.53
C GLY A 544 -15.38 11.55 -44.04
N LYS A 545 -15.98 12.47 -43.28
CA LYS A 545 -17.26 13.11 -43.63
C LYS A 545 -17.14 14.07 -44.80
N TYR A 546 -16.12 14.88 -44.88
CA TYR A 546 -15.98 15.96 -45.88
C TYR A 546 -15.11 15.59 -47.07
N PHE A 547 -14.24 14.59 -46.97
CA PHE A 547 -13.35 14.15 -48.05
C PHE A 547 -14.07 13.83 -49.36
N PRO A 548 -15.19 13.09 -49.39
CA PRO A 548 -15.91 12.82 -50.61
C PRO A 548 -16.41 14.10 -51.32
N TYR A 549 -16.82 15.12 -50.58
CA TYR A 549 -17.33 16.37 -51.14
C TYR A 549 -16.15 17.23 -51.68
N VAL A 550 -15.06 17.32 -50.95
CA VAL A 550 -13.87 18.08 -51.38
C VAL A 550 -13.20 17.38 -52.56
N GLY A 551 -13.05 16.06 -52.46
CA GLY A 551 -12.48 15.25 -53.56
C GLY A 551 -13.37 15.29 -54.82
N GLY A 552 -14.67 15.18 -54.67
CA GLY A 552 -15.65 15.34 -55.76
C GLY A 552 -15.57 16.73 -56.38
N GLY A 553 -15.51 17.80 -55.56
CA GLY A 553 -15.33 19.16 -56.05
C GLY A 553 -14.02 19.37 -56.86
N ILE A 554 -12.93 18.83 -56.37
CA ILE A 554 -11.65 18.87 -57.10
C ILE A 554 -11.73 18.11 -58.45
N LEU A 555 -12.35 16.92 -58.46
CA LEU A 555 -12.53 16.16 -59.70
C LEU A 555 -13.41 16.91 -60.69
N ILE A 556 -14.49 17.57 -60.27
CA ILE A 556 -15.34 18.40 -61.09
C ILE A 556 -14.56 19.59 -61.68
N LEU A 557 -13.70 20.28 -60.89
CA LEU A 557 -12.85 21.35 -61.37
C LEU A 557 -11.82 20.88 -62.40
N ILE A 558 -11.22 19.71 -62.18
CA ILE A 558 -10.30 19.10 -63.13
C ILE A 558 -11.03 18.76 -64.44
N ALA A 559 -12.21 18.13 -64.37
CA ALA A 559 -13.02 17.80 -65.55
C ALA A 559 -13.45 19.07 -66.28
N LEU A 560 -13.84 20.13 -65.59
CA LEU A 560 -14.18 21.43 -66.19
C LEU A 560 -12.96 22.07 -66.90
N ASN A 561 -11.82 22.00 -66.30
CA ASN A 561 -10.57 22.51 -66.91
C ASN A 561 -10.20 21.73 -68.18
N ILE A 562 -10.34 20.42 -68.17
CA ILE A 562 -10.14 19.55 -69.33
C ILE A 562 -11.14 19.87 -70.44
N THR A 563 -12.43 19.96 -70.10
CA THR A 563 -13.48 20.32 -71.09
C THR A 563 -13.27 21.69 -71.69
N LEU A 564 -12.92 22.71 -70.88
CA LEU A 564 -12.56 24.05 -71.39
C LEU A 564 -11.35 24.03 -72.34
N LYS A 565 -10.33 23.23 -72.05
CA LYS A 565 -9.18 23.06 -72.92
C LYS A 565 -9.57 22.38 -74.23
N VAL A 566 -10.41 21.33 -74.17
CA VAL A 566 -10.92 20.62 -75.36
C VAL A 566 -11.81 21.53 -76.21
N VAL A 567 -12.72 22.29 -75.60
CA VAL A 567 -13.58 23.26 -76.29
C VAL A 567 -12.73 24.39 -76.95
N LYS A 568 -11.74 24.92 -76.25
CA LYS A 568 -10.81 25.90 -76.82
C LYS A 568 -10.03 25.33 -78.01
N LYS A 569 -9.58 24.09 -77.91
CA LYS A 569 -8.87 23.40 -79.02
C LYS A 569 -9.80 23.10 -80.21
N ALA A 570 -11.06 22.71 -79.92
CA ALA A 570 -12.07 22.51 -80.97
C ALA A 570 -12.49 23.83 -81.64
N LYS A 571 -12.57 24.93 -80.89
CA LYS A 571 -12.88 26.24 -81.43
C LYS A 571 -11.73 26.78 -82.29
N LYS A 572 -10.45 26.58 -81.92
CA LYS A 572 -9.27 26.91 -82.74
C LYS A 572 -9.27 26.08 -84.08
N ARG A 573 -9.74 24.84 -84.07
CA ARG A 573 -9.87 24.02 -85.27
C ARG A 573 -11.01 24.44 -86.20
N LYS A 574 -12.08 25.06 -85.66
CA LYS A 574 -13.21 25.57 -86.47
C LYS A 574 -12.97 26.97 -87.06
N THR A 575 -12.14 27.76 -86.44
CA THR A 575 -11.84 29.15 -86.88
C THR A 575 -10.59 29.14 -87.77
N GLY A 576 -10.35 28.14 -88.56
CA GLY A 576 -9.26 28.00 -89.56
C GLY A 576 -8.46 29.29 -89.80
N VAL A 577 -7.49 29.53 -88.92
CA VAL A 577 -6.47 30.49 -89.18
C VAL A 577 -5.16 29.65 -89.25
N GLU A 578 -4.84 29.23 -90.45
CA GLU A 578 -3.48 29.01 -90.88
C GLU A 578 -2.80 30.41 -90.69
N GLU A 579 -1.97 30.54 -89.68
CA GLU A 579 -0.85 31.48 -89.77
C GLU A 579 0.35 30.64 -90.15
N ASP A 580 0.48 30.50 -91.49
CA ASP A 580 1.74 30.19 -92.14
C ASP A 580 2.70 31.36 -91.90
N GLU A 581 3.87 31.01 -91.47
CA GLU A 581 5.23 31.53 -91.78
C GLU A 581 5.32 32.98 -92.21
N LEU A 582 5.96 33.84 -91.41
CA LEU A 582 7.13 34.61 -91.85
C LEU A 582 7.98 34.97 -90.61
#